data_976b34a9eb5bb4dc4776df8b0553374d
#
_entry.id   976b34a9eb5bb4dc4776df8b0553374d
#
_cell.length_a   1.000
_cell.length_b   1.000
_cell.length_c   1.000
_cell.angle_alpha   90.00
_cell.angle_beta   90.00
_cell.angle_gamma   90.00
#
_symmetry.space_group_name_H-M   'P 1'
#
loop_
_entity.id
_entity.type
_entity.pdbx_description
1 polymer ?
#
loop_
_entity_poly.entity_id
_entity_poly.type
_entity_poly.pdbx_seq_one_letter_code
_entity_poly.pdbx_strand_id
1 'polypeptide(L)'
;MADVVQYKLERMVDELNDLECRGLFSRREIAEIVKQRRKFEYRLKRPSPLKQDFIAYIDYEKQLEALRLLRKKAVARELKKQNKKMKKSVSDFAGVSRILEIYRLATNRFKGDIELWFQYLEFCRERKNGRMKKVLAQLIRFHPKVPGVWIYAAAWEFDHNLNAAAARALMQSGLRSCTTSGDLWVEYLRMELTYLNKLKARKVALGEDEGSLIRDHRDADEKQWRDENKELFMVLDEKRENDEESNVQNGESNKKLDLFQEHGLSILRTVYSGAVEALPSSFSLRTRFIEILEATDLAHSEEMLNEILADMKRDFSKEPEYWDWLARLETTDSKSTQEMGKEIMPSQSEKAIQLACYASCRFMKRL
;
A
#
# COMPACT_ATOMS: atom_id res chain seq x y z
N MET A 1 11.52 -7.22 41.55
CA MET A 1 11.27 -6.13 40.57
C MET A 1 12.46 -5.21 40.39
N ALA A 2 13.10 -4.78 41.49
CA ALA A 2 14.27 -3.88 41.42
C ALA A 2 15.40 -4.47 40.58
N ASP A 3 15.73 -5.76 40.78
CA ASP A 3 16.83 -6.44 40.10
C ASP A 3 16.66 -6.49 38.58
N VAL A 4 15.43 -6.70 38.09
CA VAL A 4 15.14 -6.73 36.64
C VAL A 4 15.30 -5.34 36.02
N VAL A 5 14.89 -4.28 36.72
CA VAL A 5 15.06 -2.90 36.26
C VAL A 5 16.53 -2.55 36.28
N GLN A 6 17.24 -2.91 37.35
CA GLN A 6 18.67 -2.70 37.46
C GLN A 6 19.46 -3.39 36.36
N TYR A 7 19.18 -4.66 36.11
CA TYR A 7 19.79 -5.42 35.00
C TYR A 7 19.58 -4.75 33.64
N LYS A 8 18.36 -4.23 33.37
CA LYS A 8 18.10 -3.51 32.13
C LYS A 8 18.89 -2.21 32.01
N LEU A 9 19.08 -1.49 33.10
CA LEU A 9 19.88 -0.28 33.13
C LEU A 9 21.37 -0.58 32.92
N GLU A 10 21.88 -1.64 33.51
CA GLU A 10 23.25 -2.11 33.31
C GLU A 10 23.57 -2.41 31.86
N ARG A 11 22.63 -3.06 31.14
CA ARG A 11 22.76 -3.30 29.69
C ARG A 11 22.82 -2.05 28.84
N MET A 12 22.46 -0.89 29.37
CA MET A 12 22.51 0.40 28.66
C MET A 12 23.84 1.14 28.90
N VAL A 13 24.69 0.68 29.77
CA VAL A 13 25.94 1.37 30.16
C VAL A 13 26.86 1.56 28.98
N ASP A 14 27.04 0.57 28.13
CA ASP A 14 27.91 0.65 26.95
C ASP A 14 27.42 1.72 25.96
N GLU A 15 26.11 1.81 25.74
CA GLU A 15 25.48 2.86 24.93
C GLU A 15 25.72 4.24 25.52
N LEU A 16 25.53 4.40 26.83
CA LEU A 16 25.66 5.67 27.53
C LEU A 16 27.12 6.15 27.57
N ASN A 17 28.06 5.24 27.79
CA ASN A 17 29.49 5.54 27.70
C ASN A 17 29.90 5.97 26.29
N ASP A 18 29.37 5.30 25.27
CA ASP A 18 29.64 5.69 23.85
C ASP A 18 29.09 7.09 23.55
N LEU A 19 27.90 7.43 24.04
CA LEU A 19 27.33 8.78 23.89
C LEU A 19 28.19 9.86 24.55
N GLU A 20 28.75 9.58 25.72
CA GLU A 20 29.66 10.48 26.44
C GLU A 20 31.00 10.62 25.69
N CYS A 21 31.64 9.53 25.36
CA CYS A 21 32.92 9.49 24.65
C CYS A 21 32.89 10.22 23.31
N ARG A 22 31.74 10.18 22.62
CA ARG A 22 31.52 10.87 21.35
C ARG A 22 31.12 12.34 21.52
N GLY A 23 30.98 12.83 22.74
CA GLY A 23 30.59 14.19 23.04
C GLY A 23 29.16 14.54 22.59
N LEU A 24 28.30 13.53 22.40
CA LEU A 24 26.91 13.76 22.00
C LEU A 24 26.03 14.18 23.15
N PHE A 25 26.30 13.68 24.35
CA PHE A 25 25.63 14.05 25.60
C PHE A 25 26.65 14.26 26.71
N SER A 26 26.38 15.25 27.58
CA SER A 26 27.16 15.49 28.76
C SER A 26 26.84 14.48 29.86
N ARG A 27 27.75 14.32 30.84
CA ARG A 27 27.57 13.41 31.97
C ARG A 27 26.32 13.75 32.81
N ARG A 28 25.97 15.03 32.91
CA ARG A 28 24.75 15.48 33.59
C ARG A 28 23.49 15.07 32.85
N GLU A 29 23.47 15.22 31.54
CA GLU A 29 22.34 14.76 30.69
C GLU A 29 22.20 13.25 30.74
N ILE A 30 23.29 12.49 30.72
CA ILE A 30 23.27 11.02 30.85
C ILE A 30 22.67 10.62 32.20
N ALA A 31 23.02 11.26 33.27
CA ALA A 31 22.44 10.99 34.60
C ALA A 31 20.91 11.23 34.60
N GLU A 32 20.44 12.28 33.94
CA GLU A 32 19.00 12.55 33.83
C GLU A 32 18.30 11.51 32.90
N ILE A 33 18.95 11.13 31.81
CA ILE A 33 18.44 10.05 30.92
C ILE A 33 18.26 8.75 31.71
N VAL A 34 19.26 8.35 32.50
CA VAL A 34 19.17 7.11 33.32
C VAL A 34 18.05 7.23 34.35
N LYS A 35 17.89 8.37 34.98
CA LYS A 35 16.82 8.63 35.95
C LYS A 35 15.44 8.52 35.32
N GLN A 36 15.24 9.11 34.14
CA GLN A 36 13.95 9.02 33.41
C GLN A 36 13.68 7.60 32.91
N ARG A 37 14.68 6.94 32.33
CA ARG A 37 14.54 5.52 31.89
C ARG A 37 14.19 4.61 33.05
N ARG A 38 14.85 4.78 34.21
CA ARG A 38 14.54 4.04 35.47
C ARG A 38 13.08 4.24 35.87
N LYS A 39 12.59 5.48 35.83
CA LYS A 39 11.20 5.79 36.14
C LYS A 39 10.20 5.11 35.22
N PHE A 40 10.48 5.11 33.90
CA PHE A 40 9.63 4.41 32.91
C PHE A 40 9.69 2.88 33.09
N GLU A 41 10.86 2.29 33.28
CA GLU A 41 10.98 0.84 33.50
C GLU A 41 10.21 0.37 34.74
N TYR A 42 10.21 1.13 35.83
CA TYR A 42 9.38 0.84 37.00
C TYR A 42 7.89 0.94 36.69
N ARG A 43 7.45 1.92 35.88
CA ARG A 43 6.04 2.04 35.46
C ARG A 43 5.60 0.84 34.64
N LEU A 44 6.42 0.40 33.68
CA LEU A 44 6.12 -0.76 32.85
C LEU A 44 6.11 -2.09 33.61
N LYS A 45 6.77 -2.16 34.76
CA LYS A 45 6.84 -3.35 35.62
C LYS A 45 5.72 -3.43 36.65
N ARG A 46 4.81 -2.47 36.70
CA ARG A 46 3.63 -2.56 37.58
C ARG A 46 2.79 -3.81 37.22
N PRO A 47 2.02 -4.35 38.18
CA PRO A 47 1.13 -5.48 37.91
C PRO A 47 0.13 -5.17 36.78
N SER A 48 -0.37 -3.94 36.70
CA SER A 48 -1.24 -3.44 35.65
C SER A 48 -0.66 -2.17 35.02
N PRO A 49 0.26 -2.29 34.03
CA PRO A 49 0.78 -1.16 33.32
C PRO A 49 -0.28 -0.58 32.37
N LEU A 50 -0.35 0.74 32.28
CA LEU A 50 -1.29 1.43 31.39
C LEU A 50 -0.71 1.58 29.98
N LYS A 51 -1.59 1.61 28.94
CA LYS A 51 -1.19 1.91 27.56
C LYS A 51 -0.40 3.23 27.50
N GLN A 52 -0.84 4.24 28.22
CA GLN A 52 -0.20 5.55 28.27
C GLN A 52 1.25 5.52 28.80
N ASP A 53 1.58 4.59 29.73
CA ASP A 53 2.96 4.46 30.23
C ASP A 53 3.91 3.99 29.11
N PHE A 54 3.45 3.09 28.22
CA PHE A 54 4.22 2.65 27.06
C PHE A 54 4.38 3.77 26.04
N ILE A 55 3.29 4.46 25.70
CA ILE A 55 3.31 5.57 24.72
C ILE A 55 4.24 6.68 25.21
N ALA A 56 4.11 7.10 26.47
CA ALA A 56 4.98 8.13 27.05
C ALA A 56 6.47 7.73 27.01
N TYR A 57 6.78 6.46 27.23
CA TYR A 57 8.17 6.00 27.14
C TYR A 57 8.66 5.98 25.68
N ILE A 58 7.83 5.53 24.74
CA ILE A 58 8.15 5.54 23.31
C ILE A 58 8.41 6.97 22.83
N ASP A 59 7.56 7.92 23.19
CA ASP A 59 7.69 9.32 22.80
C ASP A 59 8.95 9.95 23.37
N TYR A 60 9.26 9.66 24.64
CA TYR A 60 10.51 10.10 25.26
C TYR A 60 11.75 9.58 24.50
N GLU A 61 11.79 8.28 24.20
CA GLU A 61 12.91 7.68 23.46
C GLU A 61 12.97 8.18 21.99
N LYS A 62 11.83 8.45 21.33
CA LYS A 62 11.78 9.06 19.99
C LYS A 62 12.38 10.47 20.01
N GLN A 63 12.03 11.29 21.02
CA GLN A 63 12.59 12.64 21.18
C GLN A 63 14.08 12.60 21.45
N LEU A 64 14.53 11.68 22.32
CA LEU A 64 15.94 11.49 22.64
C LEU A 64 16.73 11.07 21.40
N GLU A 65 16.20 10.14 20.60
CA GLU A 65 16.82 9.69 19.36
C GLU A 65 16.87 10.81 18.30
N ALA A 66 15.85 11.64 18.20
CA ALA A 66 15.84 12.80 17.32
C ALA A 66 16.93 13.81 17.74
N LEU A 67 17.05 14.09 19.03
CA LEU A 67 18.09 14.96 19.56
C LEU A 67 19.51 14.39 19.31
N ARG A 68 19.69 13.08 19.54
CA ARG A 68 20.95 12.39 19.24
C ARG A 68 21.34 12.55 17.77
N LEU A 69 20.38 12.37 16.85
CA LEU A 69 20.61 12.50 15.40
C LEU A 69 20.99 13.93 15.00
N LEU A 70 20.35 14.93 15.61
CA LEU A 70 20.69 16.35 15.38
C LEU A 70 22.12 16.67 15.84
N ARG A 71 22.47 16.26 17.07
CA ARG A 71 23.83 16.45 17.61
C ARG A 71 24.87 15.70 16.82
N LYS A 72 24.58 14.44 16.39
CA LYS A 72 25.45 13.68 15.51
C LYS A 72 25.70 14.38 14.18
N LYS A 73 24.66 14.97 13.57
CA LYS A 73 24.81 15.75 12.34
C LYS A 73 25.70 16.98 12.54
N ALA A 74 25.59 17.66 13.68
CA ALA A 74 26.45 18.83 14.01
C ALA A 74 27.91 18.39 14.14
N VAL A 75 28.20 17.38 14.97
CA VAL A 75 29.56 16.85 15.15
C VAL A 75 30.14 16.31 13.83
N ALA A 76 29.33 15.65 13.02
CA ALA A 76 29.76 15.15 11.71
C ALA A 76 30.15 16.28 10.72
N ARG A 77 29.48 17.44 10.80
CA ARG A 77 29.84 18.62 9.99
C ARG A 77 31.20 19.19 10.41
N GLU A 78 31.48 19.23 11.70
CA GLU A 78 32.76 19.69 12.22
C GLU A 78 33.90 18.74 11.88
N LEU A 79 33.70 17.44 12.04
CA LEU A 79 34.68 16.41 11.65
C LEU A 79 34.96 16.41 10.15
N LYS A 80 33.95 16.71 9.33
CA LYS A 80 34.13 16.84 7.88
C LYS A 80 35.06 18.01 7.52
N LYS A 81 35.00 19.12 8.26
CA LYS A 81 35.94 20.25 8.09
C LYS A 81 37.39 19.83 8.40
N GLN A 82 37.57 18.82 9.26
CA GLN A 82 38.87 18.26 9.62
C GLN A 82 39.26 17.04 8.78
N ASN A 83 38.57 16.72 7.67
CA ASN A 83 38.73 15.52 6.86
C ASN A 83 38.65 14.19 7.63
N LYS A 84 37.95 14.16 8.75
CA LYS A 84 37.72 12.95 9.55
C LYS A 84 36.31 12.41 9.33
N LYS A 85 36.17 11.07 9.21
CA LYS A 85 34.86 10.40 9.11
C LYS A 85 34.45 9.81 10.46
N MET A 86 33.18 10.02 10.84
CA MET A 86 32.64 9.41 12.04
C MET A 86 32.33 7.92 11.80
N LYS A 87 32.90 7.03 12.61
CA LYS A 87 32.62 5.59 12.55
C LYS A 87 31.23 5.27 13.16
N LYS A 88 30.60 4.19 12.66
CA LYS A 88 29.39 3.64 13.26
C LYS A 88 29.72 3.02 14.61
N SER A 89 28.82 3.19 15.60
CA SER A 89 29.01 2.70 16.96
C SER A 89 27.71 2.14 17.54
N VAL A 90 27.77 1.54 18.72
CA VAL A 90 26.64 0.91 19.44
C VAL A 90 25.50 1.90 19.66
N SER A 91 25.81 3.13 20.05
CA SER A 91 24.81 4.18 20.25
C SER A 91 23.98 4.53 19.01
N ASP A 92 24.47 4.20 17.81
CA ASP A 92 23.75 4.48 16.57
C ASP A 92 22.52 3.58 16.36
N PHE A 93 22.50 2.41 16.99
CA PHE A 93 21.43 1.40 16.84
C PHE A 93 20.64 1.18 18.12
N ALA A 94 21.22 1.47 19.28
CA ALA A 94 20.65 1.16 20.58
C ALA A 94 19.31 1.86 20.83
N GLY A 95 19.18 3.15 20.50
CA GLY A 95 17.94 3.92 20.66
C GLY A 95 16.78 3.32 19.84
N VAL A 96 17.01 3.05 18.55
CA VAL A 96 16.00 2.43 17.67
C VAL A 96 15.63 1.03 18.17
N SER A 97 16.62 0.23 18.58
CA SER A 97 16.37 -1.11 19.10
C SER A 97 15.51 -1.09 20.36
N ARG A 98 15.72 -0.11 21.25
CA ARG A 98 14.92 0.07 22.47
C ARG A 98 13.49 0.46 22.14
N ILE A 99 13.26 1.42 21.26
CA ILE A 99 11.92 1.82 20.84
C ILE A 99 11.15 0.62 20.28
N LEU A 100 11.78 -0.18 19.40
CA LEU A 100 11.19 -1.41 18.86
C LEU A 100 10.85 -2.43 19.95
N GLU A 101 11.69 -2.56 20.97
CA GLU A 101 11.44 -3.44 22.11
C GLU A 101 10.26 -2.96 22.95
N ILE A 102 10.14 -1.66 23.20
CA ILE A 102 9.02 -1.09 23.95
C ILE A 102 7.71 -1.30 23.15
N TYR A 103 7.71 -1.07 21.82
CA TYR A 103 6.56 -1.36 20.98
C TYR A 103 6.18 -2.84 21.04
N ARG A 104 7.15 -3.75 20.96
CA ARG A 104 6.91 -5.19 21.06
C ARG A 104 6.27 -5.58 22.41
N LEU A 105 6.73 -5.00 23.50
CA LEU A 105 6.15 -5.24 24.82
C LEU A 105 4.73 -4.66 24.93
N ALA A 106 4.51 -3.46 24.38
CA ALA A 106 3.21 -2.80 24.35
C ALA A 106 2.19 -3.60 23.52
N THR A 107 2.53 -4.00 22.31
CA THR A 107 1.64 -4.78 21.43
C THR A 107 1.36 -6.19 21.98
N ASN A 108 2.32 -6.82 22.66
CA ASN A 108 2.09 -8.09 23.33
C ASN A 108 1.12 -7.97 24.52
N ARG A 109 1.11 -6.81 25.20
CA ARG A 109 0.21 -6.54 26.32
C ARG A 109 -1.18 -6.12 25.85
N PHE A 110 -1.25 -5.24 24.85
CA PHE A 110 -2.47 -4.66 24.30
C PHE A 110 -2.73 -5.18 22.88
N LYS A 111 -2.89 -6.50 22.76
CA LYS A 111 -3.02 -7.17 21.45
C LYS A 111 -4.21 -6.68 20.63
N GLY A 112 -5.32 -6.27 21.30
CA GLY A 112 -6.53 -5.78 20.66
C GLY A 112 -6.46 -4.33 20.16
N ASP A 113 -5.41 -3.60 20.46
CA ASP A 113 -5.27 -2.19 20.10
C ASP A 113 -4.63 -2.03 18.74
N ILE A 114 -5.45 -1.90 17.71
CA ILE A 114 -5.04 -1.78 16.31
C ILE A 114 -4.19 -0.52 16.08
N GLU A 115 -4.55 0.60 16.72
CA GLU A 115 -3.83 1.87 16.58
C GLU A 115 -2.35 1.74 17.01
N LEU A 116 -2.12 1.05 18.14
CA LEU A 116 -0.77 0.81 18.64
C LEU A 116 0.06 -0.06 17.68
N TRP A 117 -0.58 -1.03 17.02
CA TRP A 117 0.06 -1.83 15.98
C TRP A 117 0.45 -1.00 14.76
N PHE A 118 -0.43 -0.10 14.30
CA PHE A 118 -0.11 0.78 13.17
C PHE A 118 1.00 1.76 13.50
N GLN A 119 1.03 2.34 14.71
CA GLN A 119 2.14 3.18 15.17
C GLN A 119 3.47 2.41 15.17
N TYR A 120 3.46 1.13 15.57
CA TYR A 120 4.63 0.27 15.51
C TYR A 120 5.09 0.01 14.07
N LEU A 121 4.16 -0.30 13.16
CA LEU A 121 4.46 -0.53 11.75
C LEU A 121 5.02 0.72 11.09
N GLU A 122 4.44 1.88 11.36
CA GLU A 122 4.90 3.15 10.83
C GLU A 122 6.34 3.46 11.27
N PHE A 123 6.64 3.25 12.54
CA PHE A 123 8.01 3.39 13.04
C PHE A 123 8.97 2.40 12.35
N CYS A 124 8.57 1.15 12.13
CA CYS A 124 9.36 0.17 11.38
C CYS A 124 9.59 0.63 9.92
N ARG A 125 8.58 1.19 9.28
CA ARG A 125 8.64 1.71 7.90
C ARG A 125 9.61 2.89 7.81
N GLU A 126 9.48 3.89 8.67
CA GLU A 126 10.36 5.07 8.72
C GLU A 126 11.83 4.69 8.91
N ARG A 127 12.10 3.68 9.71
CA ARG A 127 13.46 3.21 10.00
C ARG A 127 13.97 2.15 9.03
N LYS A 128 13.17 1.77 8.00
CA LYS A 128 13.48 0.69 7.06
C LYS A 128 13.94 -0.59 7.76
N ASN A 129 13.22 -0.97 8.82
CA ASN A 129 13.62 -2.08 9.68
C ASN A 129 13.09 -3.41 9.13
N GLY A 130 13.96 -4.41 8.97
CA GLY A 130 13.60 -5.74 8.47
C GLY A 130 12.61 -6.53 9.34
N ARG A 131 12.23 -6.01 10.51
CA ARG A 131 11.19 -6.62 11.36
C ARG A 131 9.76 -6.41 10.84
N MET A 132 9.57 -5.54 9.85
CA MET A 132 8.25 -5.16 9.31
C MET A 132 7.39 -6.38 8.94
N LYS A 133 7.92 -7.33 8.16
CA LYS A 133 7.22 -8.58 7.80
C LYS A 133 6.73 -9.36 9.02
N LYS A 134 7.58 -9.49 10.04
CA LYS A 134 7.26 -10.23 11.25
C LYS A 134 6.15 -9.56 12.07
N VAL A 135 6.17 -8.22 12.13
CA VAL A 135 5.15 -7.43 12.84
C VAL A 135 3.82 -7.49 12.08
N LEU A 136 3.83 -7.38 10.74
CA LEU A 136 2.65 -7.55 9.91
C LEU A 136 2.01 -8.93 10.07
N ALA A 137 2.81 -10.00 10.04
CA ALA A 137 2.31 -11.36 10.24
C ALA A 137 1.65 -11.54 11.63
N GLN A 138 2.20 -10.91 12.67
CA GLN A 138 1.59 -10.91 14.00
C GLN A 138 0.29 -10.11 14.03
N LEU A 139 0.25 -8.95 13.40
CA LEU A 139 -0.95 -8.12 13.32
C LEU A 139 -2.10 -8.85 12.62
N ILE A 140 -1.85 -9.46 11.47
CA ILE A 140 -2.82 -10.27 10.74
C ILE A 140 -3.37 -11.41 11.62
N ARG A 141 -2.47 -12.09 12.35
CA ARG A 141 -2.86 -13.19 13.25
C ARG A 141 -3.81 -12.74 14.36
N PHE A 142 -3.62 -11.52 14.91
CA PHE A 142 -4.47 -11.00 15.98
C PHE A 142 -5.73 -10.33 15.48
N HIS A 143 -5.72 -9.78 14.27
CA HIS A 143 -6.82 -9.00 13.68
C HIS A 143 -7.24 -9.50 12.28
N PRO A 144 -7.56 -10.80 12.12
CA PRO A 144 -7.87 -11.35 10.79
C PRO A 144 -9.16 -10.80 10.18
N LYS A 145 -10.09 -10.29 11.02
CA LYS A 145 -11.40 -9.76 10.57
C LYS A 145 -11.38 -8.26 10.24
N VAL A 146 -10.22 -7.62 10.26
CA VAL A 146 -10.10 -6.18 9.97
C VAL A 146 -9.56 -6.01 8.54
N PRO A 147 -10.37 -5.54 7.58
CA PRO A 147 -9.98 -5.42 6.17
C PRO A 147 -8.75 -4.55 5.97
N GLY A 148 -8.67 -3.41 6.67
CA GLY A 148 -7.55 -2.47 6.55
C GLY A 148 -6.17 -3.06 6.89
N VAL A 149 -6.12 -4.11 7.71
CA VAL A 149 -4.86 -4.81 8.03
C VAL A 149 -4.33 -5.57 6.81
N TRP A 150 -5.21 -6.24 6.08
CA TRP A 150 -4.87 -6.98 4.86
C TRP A 150 -4.46 -6.03 3.74
N ILE A 151 -5.23 -4.94 3.56
CA ILE A 151 -4.93 -3.89 2.58
C ILE A 151 -3.55 -3.29 2.84
N TYR A 152 -3.26 -2.93 4.09
CA TYR A 152 -1.96 -2.36 4.46
C TYR A 152 -0.80 -3.34 4.22
N ALA A 153 -0.99 -4.62 4.55
CA ALA A 153 0.02 -5.66 4.35
C ALA A 153 0.29 -5.91 2.86
N ALA A 154 -0.76 -5.98 2.04
CA ALA A 154 -0.65 -6.16 0.60
C ALA A 154 0.01 -4.94 -0.07
N ALA A 155 -0.40 -3.72 0.29
CA ALA A 155 0.21 -2.49 -0.21
C ALA A 155 1.72 -2.42 0.13
N TRP A 156 2.09 -2.86 1.33
CA TRP A 156 3.50 -2.88 1.72
C TRP A 156 4.33 -3.89 0.91
N GLU A 157 3.81 -5.12 0.67
CA GLU A 157 4.48 -6.12 -0.19
C GLU A 157 4.56 -5.63 -1.64
N PHE A 158 3.51 -4.98 -2.14
CA PHE A 158 3.46 -4.48 -3.50
C PHE A 158 4.40 -3.30 -3.75
N ASP A 159 4.44 -2.30 -2.86
CA ASP A 159 5.19 -1.05 -3.09
C ASP A 159 6.64 -1.12 -2.62
N HIS A 160 6.92 -1.80 -1.49
CA HIS A 160 8.27 -1.82 -0.91
C HIS A 160 9.07 -3.04 -1.32
N ASN A 161 8.42 -4.20 -1.41
CA ASN A 161 9.10 -5.44 -1.79
C ASN A 161 8.94 -5.74 -3.29
N LEU A 162 8.11 -4.97 -4.02
CA LEU A 162 7.80 -5.15 -5.44
C LEU A 162 7.31 -6.59 -5.76
N ASN A 163 6.69 -7.26 -4.78
CA ASN A 163 6.21 -8.63 -4.89
C ASN A 163 4.69 -8.67 -5.09
N ALA A 164 4.26 -8.66 -6.35
CA ALA A 164 2.84 -8.72 -6.72
C ALA A 164 2.19 -10.06 -6.32
N ALA A 165 2.91 -11.19 -6.43
CA ALA A 165 2.37 -12.49 -6.06
C ALA A 165 2.04 -12.60 -4.57
N ALA A 166 2.93 -12.12 -3.69
CA ALA A 166 2.67 -12.07 -2.25
C ALA A 166 1.52 -11.11 -1.91
N ALA A 167 1.44 -9.96 -2.59
CA ALA A 167 0.35 -9.02 -2.42
C ALA A 167 -1.01 -9.62 -2.81
N ARG A 168 -1.09 -10.33 -3.94
CA ARG A 168 -2.29 -11.10 -4.35
C ARG A 168 -2.69 -12.14 -3.31
N ALA A 169 -1.74 -12.94 -2.85
CA ALA A 169 -2.01 -13.97 -1.83
C ALA A 169 -2.57 -13.36 -0.53
N LEU A 170 -2.07 -12.18 -0.12
CA LEU A 170 -2.59 -11.45 1.03
C LEU A 170 -4.01 -10.93 0.78
N MET A 171 -4.28 -10.31 -0.38
CA MET A 171 -5.64 -9.84 -0.74
C MET A 171 -6.64 -11.00 -0.77
N GLN A 172 -6.32 -12.10 -1.44
CA GLN A 172 -7.18 -13.29 -1.50
C GLN A 172 -7.42 -13.91 -0.11
N SER A 173 -6.40 -13.92 0.76
CA SER A 173 -6.55 -14.39 2.15
C SER A 173 -7.42 -13.43 2.96
N GLY A 174 -7.30 -12.13 2.72
CA GLY A 174 -8.16 -11.09 3.30
C GLY A 174 -9.62 -11.26 2.89
N LEU A 175 -9.91 -11.48 1.61
CA LEU A 175 -11.25 -11.73 1.07
C LEU A 175 -11.90 -12.98 1.67
N ARG A 176 -11.13 -14.05 1.90
CA ARG A 176 -11.61 -15.24 2.62
C ARG A 176 -11.94 -14.98 4.09
N SER A 177 -11.22 -14.06 4.73
CA SER A 177 -11.41 -13.73 6.15
C SER A 177 -12.47 -12.67 6.38
N CYS A 178 -12.67 -11.76 5.42
CA CYS A 178 -13.56 -10.59 5.46
C CYS A 178 -14.47 -10.58 4.22
N THR A 179 -15.33 -11.59 4.07
CA THR A 179 -16.17 -11.82 2.88
C THR A 179 -17.12 -10.68 2.54
N THR A 180 -17.54 -9.89 3.53
CA THR A 180 -18.51 -8.78 3.36
C THR A 180 -17.84 -7.42 3.12
N SER A 181 -16.54 -7.36 2.97
CA SER A 181 -15.82 -6.10 2.83
C SER A 181 -15.68 -5.67 1.37
N GLY A 182 -16.47 -4.67 0.95
CA GLY A 182 -16.32 -4.04 -0.37
C GLY A 182 -14.97 -3.31 -0.53
N ASP A 183 -14.41 -2.77 0.55
CA ASP A 183 -13.12 -2.07 0.49
C ASP A 183 -11.97 -2.98 0.05
N LEU A 184 -11.96 -4.26 0.48
CA LEU A 184 -10.95 -5.22 0.05
C LEU A 184 -11.03 -5.49 -1.46
N TRP A 185 -12.23 -5.62 -2.02
CA TRP A 185 -12.43 -5.83 -3.44
C TRP A 185 -11.98 -4.62 -4.26
N VAL A 186 -12.32 -3.41 -3.79
CA VAL A 186 -11.92 -2.14 -4.43
C VAL A 186 -10.40 -1.99 -4.44
N GLU A 187 -9.73 -2.21 -3.30
CA GLU A 187 -8.27 -2.10 -3.22
C GLU A 187 -7.56 -3.24 -3.97
N TYR A 188 -8.18 -4.41 -4.08
CA TYR A 188 -7.64 -5.49 -4.89
C TYR A 188 -7.68 -5.12 -6.38
N LEU A 189 -8.81 -4.59 -6.88
CA LEU A 189 -8.90 -4.10 -8.25
C LEU A 189 -7.86 -2.99 -8.51
N ARG A 190 -7.75 -2.02 -7.62
CA ARG A 190 -6.77 -0.92 -7.73
C ARG A 190 -5.34 -1.42 -7.80
N MET A 191 -5.00 -2.42 -6.99
CA MET A 191 -3.67 -3.03 -6.99
C MET A 191 -3.37 -3.71 -8.33
N GLU A 192 -4.32 -4.49 -8.89
CA GLU A 192 -4.15 -5.15 -10.19
C GLU A 192 -4.02 -4.15 -11.34
N LEU A 193 -4.85 -3.09 -11.36
CA LEU A 193 -4.73 -2.01 -12.34
C LEU A 193 -3.37 -1.31 -12.26
N THR A 194 -2.90 -1.00 -11.04
CA THR A 194 -1.59 -0.40 -10.83
C THR A 194 -0.46 -1.32 -11.31
N TYR A 195 -0.60 -2.62 -11.09
CA TYR A 195 0.34 -3.62 -11.57
C TYR A 195 0.40 -3.66 -13.10
N LEU A 196 -0.76 -3.70 -13.76
CA LEU A 196 -0.85 -3.69 -15.23
C LEU A 196 -0.25 -2.42 -15.83
N ASN A 197 -0.50 -1.26 -15.22
CA ASN A 197 0.10 0.01 -15.65
C ASN A 197 1.62 0.01 -15.50
N LYS A 198 2.15 -0.50 -14.38
CA LYS A 198 3.60 -0.64 -14.18
C LYS A 198 4.22 -1.57 -15.24
N LEU A 199 3.52 -2.66 -15.59
CA LEU A 199 3.97 -3.57 -16.64
C LEU A 199 3.92 -2.93 -18.04
N LYS A 200 2.85 -2.18 -18.37
CA LYS A 200 2.73 -1.43 -19.63
C LYS A 200 3.88 -0.41 -19.74
N ALA A 201 4.09 0.39 -18.70
CA ALA A 201 5.17 1.37 -18.68
C ALA A 201 6.57 0.72 -18.84
N ARG A 202 6.80 -0.43 -18.21
CA ARG A 202 8.07 -1.16 -18.35
C ARG A 202 8.26 -1.69 -19.77
N LYS A 203 7.22 -2.22 -20.42
CA LYS A 203 7.29 -2.69 -21.80
C LYS A 203 7.60 -1.56 -22.78
N VAL A 204 6.94 -0.40 -22.60
CA VAL A 204 7.20 0.79 -23.41
C VAL A 204 8.67 1.23 -23.23
N ALA A 205 9.16 1.29 -22.00
CA ALA A 205 10.55 1.66 -21.73
C ALA A 205 11.58 0.66 -22.33
N LEU A 206 11.24 -0.63 -22.37
CA LEU A 206 12.11 -1.65 -22.99
C LEU A 206 12.03 -1.62 -24.53
N GLY A 207 10.87 -1.30 -25.11
CA GLY A 207 10.68 -1.20 -26.56
C GLY A 207 11.34 0.05 -27.18
N GLU A 208 11.43 1.14 -26.42
CA GLU A 208 12.15 2.35 -26.83
C GLU A 208 13.69 2.17 -26.79
N ASP A 209 14.18 1.21 -26.02
CA ASP A 209 15.62 0.97 -25.78
C ASP A 209 16.23 -0.15 -26.68
N GLU A 210 15.49 -0.77 -27.59
CA GLU A 210 16.05 -1.79 -28.51
C GLU A 210 17.17 -1.26 -29.43
N GLY A 211 17.42 0.06 -29.40
CA GLY A 211 18.53 0.72 -30.12
C GLY A 211 19.81 0.95 -29.32
N SER A 212 19.88 0.64 -28.02
CA SER A 212 21.04 0.93 -27.16
C SER A 212 21.69 -0.33 -26.60
N LEU A 213 22.95 -0.56 -26.97
CA LEU A 213 23.84 -1.67 -26.60
C LEU A 213 24.29 -1.64 -25.12
N ILE A 214 23.41 -1.92 -24.15
CA ILE A 214 23.80 -2.22 -22.77
C ILE A 214 22.97 -3.41 -22.27
N ARG A 215 23.41 -4.62 -22.64
CA ARG A 215 22.67 -5.87 -22.39
C ARG A 215 22.94 -6.58 -21.06
N ASP A 216 24.05 -6.36 -20.36
CA ASP A 216 24.54 -7.34 -19.36
C ASP A 216 23.96 -7.21 -17.92
N HIS A 217 23.44 -6.05 -17.51
CA HIS A 217 22.87 -5.93 -16.14
C HIS A 217 21.34 -6.04 -16.07
N ARG A 218 20.64 -5.85 -17.17
CA ARG A 218 19.17 -5.92 -17.23
C ARG A 218 18.65 -7.36 -17.25
N ASP A 219 19.40 -8.30 -17.82
CA ASP A 219 18.96 -9.70 -17.96
C ASP A 219 18.84 -10.43 -16.62
N ALA A 220 19.62 -10.05 -15.59
CA ALA A 220 19.55 -10.66 -14.26
C ALA A 220 18.29 -10.19 -13.51
N ASP A 221 18.00 -8.90 -13.53
CA ASP A 221 16.82 -8.31 -12.87
C ASP A 221 15.52 -8.73 -13.57
N GLU A 222 15.55 -8.85 -14.90
CA GLU A 222 14.41 -9.31 -15.68
C GLU A 222 14.13 -10.81 -15.46
N LYS A 223 15.19 -11.62 -15.34
CA LYS A 223 15.07 -13.05 -15.04
C LYS A 223 14.52 -13.28 -13.64
N GLN A 224 15.01 -12.56 -12.65
CA GLN A 224 14.49 -12.60 -11.28
C GLN A 224 13.02 -12.14 -11.24
N TRP A 225 12.68 -11.07 -11.95
CA TRP A 225 11.31 -10.57 -12.01
C TRP A 225 10.37 -11.55 -12.74
N ARG A 226 10.83 -12.23 -13.78
CA ARG A 226 10.08 -13.27 -14.50
C ARG A 226 9.86 -14.50 -13.64
N ASP A 227 10.85 -14.93 -12.86
CA ASP A 227 10.73 -16.05 -11.92
C ASP A 227 9.77 -15.73 -10.77
N GLU A 228 9.75 -14.50 -10.27
CA GLU A 228 8.81 -14.05 -9.24
C GLU A 228 7.35 -13.95 -9.75
N ASN A 229 7.15 -13.76 -11.04
CA ASN A 229 5.83 -13.65 -11.68
C ASN A 229 5.57 -14.78 -12.68
N LYS A 230 6.13 -15.96 -12.46
CA LYS A 230 6.10 -17.12 -13.37
C LYS A 230 4.69 -17.53 -13.79
N GLU A 231 3.71 -17.41 -12.91
CA GLU A 231 2.31 -17.71 -13.20
C GLU A 231 1.72 -16.86 -14.33
N LEU A 232 2.15 -15.60 -14.46
CA LEU A 232 1.70 -14.71 -15.53
C LEU A 232 2.33 -15.07 -16.88
N PHE A 233 3.52 -15.70 -16.87
CA PHE A 233 4.25 -16.08 -18.07
C PHE A 233 4.01 -17.53 -18.49
N MET A 234 3.60 -18.42 -17.58
CA MET A 234 3.27 -19.82 -17.91
C MET A 234 2.17 -19.93 -18.99
N VAL A 235 1.15 -19.07 -18.91
CA VAL A 235 0.05 -19.07 -19.91
C VAL A 235 0.52 -18.57 -21.27
N LEU A 236 1.59 -17.77 -21.33
CA LEU A 236 2.18 -17.30 -22.59
C LEU A 236 3.07 -18.35 -23.24
N ASP A 237 3.72 -19.21 -22.43
CA ASP A 237 4.59 -20.28 -22.95
C ASP A 237 3.81 -21.50 -23.42
N GLU A 238 2.68 -21.87 -22.77
CA GLU A 238 1.80 -22.97 -23.25
C GLU A 238 1.18 -22.70 -24.63
N LYS A 239 0.98 -21.42 -25.01
CA LYS A 239 0.52 -21.07 -26.37
C LYS A 239 1.64 -21.06 -27.41
N ARG A 240 2.91 -21.02 -27.00
CA ARG A 240 4.06 -21.05 -27.92
C ARG A 240 4.33 -22.42 -28.51
N GLU A 241 3.99 -23.50 -27.82
CA GLU A 241 4.22 -24.86 -28.30
C GLU A 241 3.22 -25.30 -29.40
N ASN A 242 2.12 -24.53 -29.62
CA ASN A 242 1.11 -24.83 -30.59
C ASN A 242 1.19 -23.99 -31.89
N ASP A 243 2.07 -22.98 -32.00
CA ASP A 243 2.11 -22.06 -33.14
C ASP A 243 3.50 -21.98 -33.84
N GLU A 244 4.28 -23.06 -33.85
CA GLU A 244 5.47 -23.14 -34.68
C GLU A 244 5.09 -23.45 -36.12
N GLU A 245 4.53 -22.49 -36.84
CA GLU A 245 4.66 -22.33 -38.30
C GLU A 245 4.00 -21.02 -38.76
N SER A 246 4.78 -19.91 -38.79
CA SER A 246 4.76 -18.97 -39.92
C SER A 246 5.47 -17.65 -39.62
N ASN A 247 6.45 -17.43 -40.43
CA ASN A 247 7.31 -16.29 -40.67
C ASN A 247 6.52 -14.97 -40.84
N VAL A 248 6.79 -13.91 -39.98
CA VAL A 248 6.85 -12.48 -40.35
C VAL A 248 7.25 -11.63 -39.13
N GLN A 249 8.41 -10.98 -39.19
CA GLN A 249 9.09 -10.27 -38.08
C GLN A 249 8.47 -8.98 -37.58
N ASN A 250 7.41 -8.42 -38.15
CA ASN A 250 6.78 -7.15 -37.72
C ASN A 250 5.40 -7.29 -37.07
N GLY A 251 4.82 -8.50 -37.00
CA GLY A 251 3.53 -8.77 -36.36
C GLY A 251 3.60 -9.30 -34.92
N GLU A 252 4.80 -9.73 -34.47
CA GLU A 252 4.93 -10.42 -33.18
C GLU A 252 4.87 -9.50 -31.96
N SER A 253 5.36 -8.26 -32.08
CA SER A 253 5.34 -7.30 -30.97
C SER A 253 3.90 -6.88 -30.64
N ASN A 254 3.07 -6.64 -31.65
CA ASN A 254 1.68 -6.26 -31.45
C ASN A 254 0.84 -7.44 -30.93
N LYS A 255 1.04 -8.66 -31.45
CA LYS A 255 0.36 -9.86 -30.92
C LYS A 255 0.70 -10.16 -29.47
N LYS A 256 1.95 -9.98 -29.06
CA LYS A 256 2.37 -10.13 -27.64
C LYS A 256 1.78 -9.05 -26.73
N LEU A 257 1.56 -7.84 -27.25
CA LEU A 257 0.93 -6.75 -26.53
C LEU A 257 -0.55 -7.06 -26.30
N ASP A 258 -1.26 -7.54 -27.34
CA ASP A 258 -2.68 -7.89 -27.29
C ASP A 258 -2.95 -9.04 -26.31
N LEU A 259 -2.16 -10.11 -26.36
CA LEU A 259 -2.27 -11.25 -25.43
C LEU A 259 -2.06 -10.82 -23.97
N PHE A 260 -1.12 -9.92 -23.73
CA PHE A 260 -0.88 -9.40 -22.39
C PHE A 260 -2.06 -8.54 -21.88
N GLN A 261 -2.66 -7.75 -22.74
CA GLN A 261 -3.84 -6.95 -22.43
C GLN A 261 -5.07 -7.84 -22.17
N GLU A 262 -5.30 -8.85 -22.98
CA GLU A 262 -6.37 -9.84 -22.78
C GLU A 262 -6.26 -10.56 -21.42
N HIS A 263 -5.05 -10.97 -21.02
CA HIS A 263 -4.84 -11.60 -19.71
C HIS A 263 -5.06 -10.61 -18.56
N GLY A 264 -4.60 -9.37 -18.72
CA GLY A 264 -4.86 -8.33 -17.74
C GLY A 264 -6.35 -8.10 -17.50
N LEU A 265 -7.12 -7.99 -18.60
CA LEU A 265 -8.57 -7.85 -18.54
C LEU A 265 -9.26 -9.09 -17.94
N SER A 266 -8.79 -10.28 -18.25
CA SER A 266 -9.32 -11.51 -17.67
C SER A 266 -9.19 -11.52 -16.14
N ILE A 267 -8.06 -11.08 -15.59
CA ILE A 267 -7.86 -10.95 -14.15
C ILE A 267 -8.84 -9.91 -13.56
N LEU A 268 -8.96 -8.75 -14.20
CA LEU A 268 -9.88 -7.69 -13.72
C LEU A 268 -11.34 -8.15 -13.75
N ARG A 269 -11.76 -8.87 -14.80
CA ARG A 269 -13.09 -9.49 -14.89
C ARG A 269 -13.32 -10.51 -13.79
N THR A 270 -12.31 -11.33 -13.49
CA THR A 270 -12.38 -12.32 -12.39
C THR A 270 -12.53 -11.62 -11.02
N VAL A 271 -11.81 -10.53 -10.80
CA VAL A 271 -11.95 -9.74 -9.56
C VAL A 271 -13.33 -9.11 -9.48
N TYR A 272 -13.83 -8.54 -10.57
CA TYR A 272 -15.16 -7.94 -10.62
C TYR A 272 -16.28 -8.98 -10.41
N SER A 273 -16.26 -10.10 -11.13
CA SER A 273 -17.26 -11.14 -10.98
C SER A 273 -17.30 -11.72 -9.56
N GLY A 274 -16.12 -11.96 -8.96
CA GLY A 274 -16.03 -12.38 -7.57
C GLY A 274 -16.57 -11.34 -6.58
N ALA A 275 -16.37 -10.05 -6.86
CA ALA A 275 -16.90 -8.96 -6.04
C ALA A 275 -18.43 -8.86 -6.12
N VAL A 276 -18.99 -9.01 -7.32
CA VAL A 276 -20.46 -9.01 -7.55
C VAL A 276 -21.12 -10.24 -6.94
N GLU A 277 -20.49 -11.41 -7.04
CA GLU A 277 -20.97 -12.64 -6.41
C GLU A 277 -20.97 -12.52 -4.87
N ALA A 278 -19.93 -11.93 -4.29
CA ALA A 278 -19.84 -11.74 -2.84
C ALA A 278 -20.81 -10.66 -2.31
N LEU A 279 -21.06 -9.61 -3.09
CA LEU A 279 -21.85 -8.43 -2.70
C LEU A 279 -22.82 -8.00 -3.83
N PRO A 280 -23.81 -8.80 -4.16
CA PRO A 280 -24.68 -8.57 -5.32
C PRO A 280 -25.54 -7.30 -5.21
N SER A 281 -25.94 -6.91 -4.00
CA SER A 281 -26.77 -5.73 -3.73
C SER A 281 -26.00 -4.44 -3.46
N SER A 282 -24.68 -4.45 -3.59
CA SER A 282 -23.88 -3.26 -3.28
C SER A 282 -23.71 -2.35 -4.50
N PHE A 283 -24.60 -1.36 -4.62
CA PHE A 283 -24.48 -0.30 -5.62
C PHE A 283 -23.18 0.49 -5.49
N SER A 284 -22.82 0.89 -4.25
CA SER A 284 -21.61 1.65 -3.94
C SER A 284 -20.31 0.93 -4.35
N LEU A 285 -20.28 -0.40 -4.35
CA LEU A 285 -19.11 -1.16 -4.80
C LEU A 285 -18.86 -0.97 -6.31
N ARG A 286 -19.95 -1.05 -7.09
CA ARG A 286 -19.86 -0.93 -8.55
C ARG A 286 -19.53 0.49 -9.00
N THR A 287 -20.08 1.51 -8.35
CA THR A 287 -19.72 2.92 -8.62
C THR A 287 -18.25 3.19 -8.34
N ARG A 288 -17.71 2.67 -7.23
CA ARG A 288 -16.26 2.79 -6.93
C ARG A 288 -15.38 2.05 -7.93
N PHE A 289 -15.83 0.96 -8.51
CA PHE A 289 -15.10 0.27 -9.57
C PHE A 289 -15.02 1.12 -10.84
N ILE A 290 -16.13 1.75 -11.22
CA ILE A 290 -16.19 2.68 -12.36
C ILE A 290 -15.23 3.84 -12.14
N GLU A 291 -15.30 4.52 -10.98
CA GLU A 291 -14.41 5.64 -10.64
C GLU A 291 -12.92 5.27 -10.75
N ILE A 292 -12.54 4.06 -10.36
CA ILE A 292 -11.15 3.60 -10.45
C ILE A 292 -10.75 3.32 -11.90
N LEU A 293 -11.64 2.72 -12.69
CA LEU A 293 -11.39 2.44 -14.10
C LEU A 293 -11.29 3.70 -14.94
N GLU A 294 -12.15 4.70 -14.69
CA GLU A 294 -12.10 6.00 -15.33
C GLU A 294 -10.82 6.79 -15.00
N ALA A 295 -10.38 6.70 -13.73
CA ALA A 295 -9.13 7.32 -13.30
C ALA A 295 -7.87 6.65 -13.86
N THR A 296 -8.02 5.50 -14.54
CA THR A 296 -6.89 4.68 -15.00
C THR A 296 -6.94 4.57 -16.52
N ASP A 297 -5.98 5.20 -17.20
CA ASP A 297 -5.83 5.11 -18.66
C ASP A 297 -5.23 3.74 -19.07
N LEU A 298 -6.07 2.73 -19.18
CA LEU A 298 -5.71 1.40 -19.63
C LEU A 298 -6.43 1.10 -20.96
N ALA A 299 -5.69 0.61 -21.96
CA ALA A 299 -6.32 0.11 -23.16
C ALA A 299 -7.35 -0.98 -22.80
N HIS A 300 -8.56 -0.89 -23.36
CA HIS A 300 -9.72 -1.75 -23.07
C HIS A 300 -10.41 -1.55 -21.70
N SER A 301 -10.09 -0.51 -20.93
CA SER A 301 -10.91 -0.15 -19.76
C SER A 301 -12.35 0.15 -20.14
N GLU A 302 -12.58 0.68 -21.35
CA GLU A 302 -13.91 0.97 -21.90
C GLU A 302 -14.79 -0.28 -22.04
N GLU A 303 -14.23 -1.42 -22.45
CA GLU A 303 -14.99 -2.68 -22.54
C GLU A 303 -15.49 -3.12 -21.17
N MET A 304 -14.63 -3.06 -20.17
CA MET A 304 -14.97 -3.41 -18.81
C MET A 304 -15.94 -2.40 -18.19
N LEU A 305 -15.79 -1.10 -18.47
CA LEU A 305 -16.75 -0.07 -18.07
C LEU A 305 -18.14 -0.35 -18.64
N ASN A 306 -18.23 -0.66 -19.94
CA ASN A 306 -19.49 -0.99 -20.60
C ASN A 306 -20.13 -2.26 -20.00
N GLU A 307 -19.34 -3.28 -19.64
CA GLU A 307 -19.80 -4.48 -18.98
C GLU A 307 -20.39 -4.15 -17.58
N ILE A 308 -19.68 -3.36 -16.78
CA ILE A 308 -20.15 -2.94 -15.44
C ILE A 308 -21.42 -2.10 -15.56
N LEU A 309 -21.49 -1.15 -16.51
CA LEU A 309 -22.67 -0.31 -16.74
C LEU A 309 -23.89 -1.15 -17.18
N ALA A 310 -23.68 -2.16 -18.04
CA ALA A 310 -24.73 -3.08 -18.44
C ALA A 310 -25.28 -3.90 -17.26
N ASP A 311 -24.39 -4.38 -16.40
CA ASP A 311 -24.75 -5.11 -15.17
C ASP A 311 -25.48 -4.21 -14.19
N MET A 312 -25.03 -2.98 -14.00
CA MET A 312 -25.72 -2.00 -13.13
C MET A 312 -27.13 -1.69 -13.64
N LYS A 313 -27.27 -1.51 -14.96
CA LYS A 313 -28.58 -1.28 -15.58
C LYS A 313 -29.51 -2.47 -15.40
N ARG A 314 -29.00 -3.70 -15.50
CA ARG A 314 -29.79 -4.92 -15.30
C ARG A 314 -30.26 -5.06 -13.85
N ASP A 315 -29.34 -4.87 -12.89
CA ASP A 315 -29.57 -5.22 -11.50
C ASP A 315 -30.23 -4.07 -10.71
N PHE A 316 -29.90 -2.81 -11.00
CA PHE A 316 -30.34 -1.63 -10.24
C PHE A 316 -31.31 -0.71 -11.02
N SER A 317 -31.84 -1.14 -12.17
CA SER A 317 -32.77 -0.30 -12.96
C SER A 317 -34.02 0.17 -12.21
N LYS A 318 -34.39 -0.51 -11.12
CA LYS A 318 -35.53 -0.17 -10.28
C LYS A 318 -35.19 0.78 -9.12
N GLU A 319 -33.92 0.98 -8.84
CA GLU A 319 -33.46 1.80 -7.71
C GLU A 319 -33.31 3.28 -8.12
N PRO A 320 -33.81 4.22 -7.33
CA PRO A 320 -33.70 5.64 -7.63
C PRO A 320 -32.26 6.14 -7.58
N GLU A 321 -31.41 5.54 -6.74
CA GLU A 321 -29.98 5.86 -6.60
C GLU A 321 -29.22 5.65 -7.91
N TYR A 322 -29.57 4.62 -8.68
CA TYR A 322 -28.96 4.35 -9.98
C TYR A 322 -29.20 5.48 -10.97
N TRP A 323 -30.44 6.00 -11.06
CA TRP A 323 -30.81 7.06 -11.99
C TRP A 323 -30.21 8.42 -11.60
N ASP A 324 -30.14 8.71 -10.31
CA ASP A 324 -29.48 9.91 -9.80
C ASP A 324 -27.97 9.89 -10.10
N TRP A 325 -27.34 8.74 -9.87
CA TRP A 325 -25.93 8.56 -10.20
C TRP A 325 -25.66 8.66 -11.71
N LEU A 326 -26.49 8.04 -12.56
CA LEU A 326 -26.35 8.10 -14.03
C LEU A 326 -26.50 9.53 -14.54
N ALA A 327 -27.46 10.28 -14.03
CA ALA A 327 -27.63 11.69 -14.39
C ALA A 327 -26.42 12.55 -14.01
N ARG A 328 -25.77 12.28 -12.90
CA ARG A 328 -24.54 12.98 -12.48
C ARG A 328 -23.36 12.60 -13.38
N LEU A 329 -23.22 11.36 -13.78
CA LEU A 329 -22.17 10.90 -14.69
C LEU A 329 -22.26 11.64 -16.04
N GLU A 330 -23.43 11.68 -16.67
CA GLU A 330 -23.66 12.40 -17.94
C GLU A 330 -23.40 13.90 -17.85
N THR A 331 -23.65 14.51 -16.68
CA THR A 331 -23.36 15.94 -16.48
C THR A 331 -21.87 16.24 -16.29
N THR A 332 -21.09 15.29 -15.78
CA THR A 332 -19.63 15.42 -15.67
C THR A 332 -18.95 15.26 -17.02
N ASP A 333 -19.38 14.33 -17.85
CA ASP A 333 -18.84 14.13 -19.20
C ASP A 333 -19.10 15.32 -20.10
N SER A 334 -20.28 15.96 -19.99
CA SER A 334 -20.61 17.15 -20.76
C SER A 334 -19.80 18.39 -20.34
N LYS A 335 -19.32 18.48 -19.10
CA LYS A 335 -18.44 19.56 -18.64
C LYS A 335 -17.00 19.40 -19.13
N SER A 336 -16.47 18.17 -19.14
CA SER A 336 -15.13 17.90 -19.65
C SER A 336 -15.00 18.14 -21.15
N THR A 337 -16.07 17.93 -21.92
CA THR A 337 -16.14 18.25 -23.36
C THR A 337 -16.28 19.73 -23.63
N GLN A 338 -16.89 20.53 -22.74
CA GLN A 338 -17.02 21.98 -22.90
C GLN A 338 -15.73 22.76 -22.61
N GLU A 339 -14.81 22.23 -21.83
CA GLU A 339 -13.51 22.89 -21.60
C GLU A 339 -12.53 22.70 -22.78
N MET A 340 -12.71 21.67 -23.62
CA MET A 340 -11.86 21.42 -24.79
C MET A 340 -12.40 21.93 -26.13
N GLY A 341 -13.60 22.48 -26.19
CA GLY A 341 -14.17 23.00 -27.45
C GLY A 341 -15.14 24.14 -27.23
N LYS A 342 -14.71 25.37 -27.51
CA LYS A 342 -15.64 26.44 -27.87
C LYS A 342 -16.32 26.04 -29.18
N GLU A 343 -17.65 25.99 -29.13
CA GLU A 343 -18.62 25.68 -30.17
C GLU A 343 -19.15 24.25 -30.16
N ILE A 344 -20.44 24.19 -29.85
CA ILE A 344 -21.49 23.39 -30.49
C ILE A 344 -22.53 22.85 -29.49
N MET A 345 -23.72 23.42 -29.65
CA MET A 345 -25.08 22.89 -29.58
C MET A 345 -25.79 22.62 -28.24
N PRO A 346 -26.98 23.17 -28.08
CA PRO A 346 -27.81 23.08 -26.87
C PRO A 346 -28.54 21.74 -26.65
N SER A 347 -28.27 20.70 -27.46
CA SER A 347 -29.07 19.47 -27.45
C SER A 347 -28.74 18.47 -26.34
N GLN A 348 -27.53 18.53 -25.72
CA GLN A 348 -27.13 17.55 -24.67
C GLN A 348 -27.55 18.02 -23.27
N SER A 349 -27.54 19.31 -23.01
CA SER A 349 -28.08 19.88 -21.76
C SER A 349 -29.59 19.61 -21.59
N GLU A 350 -30.35 19.65 -22.69
CA GLU A 350 -31.78 19.32 -22.66
C GLU A 350 -32.04 17.83 -22.37
N LYS A 351 -31.20 16.92 -22.86
CA LYS A 351 -31.28 15.47 -22.56
C LYS A 351 -30.98 15.17 -21.11
N ALA A 352 -29.96 15.79 -20.52
CA ALA A 352 -29.63 15.62 -19.09
C ALA A 352 -30.74 16.16 -18.19
N ILE A 353 -31.34 17.30 -18.55
CA ILE A 353 -32.50 17.86 -17.82
C ILE A 353 -33.74 17.00 -18.03
N GLN A 354 -33.98 16.43 -19.21
CA GLN A 354 -35.07 15.51 -19.45
C GLN A 354 -34.90 14.19 -18.68
N LEU A 355 -33.68 13.64 -18.59
CA LEU A 355 -33.39 12.44 -17.78
C LEU A 355 -33.56 12.71 -16.28
N ALA A 356 -33.08 13.84 -15.77
CA ALA A 356 -33.28 14.24 -14.39
C ALA A 356 -34.77 14.47 -14.07
N CYS A 357 -35.52 15.10 -14.98
CA CYS A 357 -36.98 15.24 -14.87
C CYS A 357 -37.70 13.91 -14.95
N TYR A 358 -37.23 12.97 -15.81
CA TYR A 358 -37.82 11.64 -15.93
C TYR A 358 -37.61 10.79 -14.69
N ALA A 359 -36.42 10.86 -14.08
CA ALA A 359 -36.10 10.21 -12.80
C ALA A 359 -36.96 10.77 -11.66
N SER A 360 -37.10 12.08 -11.58
CA SER A 360 -37.92 12.78 -10.59
C SER A 360 -39.42 12.48 -10.77
N CYS A 361 -39.93 12.49 -12.01
CA CYS A 361 -41.33 12.18 -12.31
C CYS A 361 -41.70 10.69 -12.06
N ARG A 362 -40.74 9.78 -12.27
CA ARG A 362 -40.97 8.34 -11.99
C ARG A 362 -40.97 8.03 -10.49
N PHE A 363 -40.20 8.79 -9.72
CA PHE A 363 -40.18 8.73 -8.26
C PHE A 363 -41.49 9.25 -7.65
N MET A 364 -41.99 10.38 -8.15
CA MET A 364 -43.25 10.99 -7.69
C MET A 364 -44.52 10.17 -8.05
N LYS A 365 -44.48 9.31 -9.06
CA LYS A 365 -45.59 8.41 -9.42
C LYS A 365 -45.62 7.10 -8.62
N ARG A 366 -44.65 6.86 -7.75
CA ARG A 366 -44.55 5.65 -6.87
C ARG A 366 -44.73 5.96 -5.40
N LEU A 367 -44.84 7.24 -5.00
CA LEU A 367 -45.37 7.71 -3.72
C LEU A 367 -46.88 7.93 -3.86
#